data_c48a67785f1153d18e7fd20e7d06f5bf
#
_entry.id   c48a67785f1153d18e7fd20e7d06f5bf
#
_cell.length_a   1.000
_cell.length_b   1.000
_cell.length_c   1.000
_cell.angle_alpha   90.00
_cell.angle_beta   90.00
_cell.angle_gamma   90.00
#
_symmetry.space_group_name_H-M   'P 1'
#
loop_
_entity.id
_entity.type
_entity.pdbx_description
1 polymer ?
#
loop_
_entity_poly.entity_id
_entity_poly.type
_entity_poly.pdbx_seq_one_letter_code
_entity_poly.pdbx_strand_id
1 'polypeptide(L)'
;MSENNVLKHFTTAQFLNFALGFFGLQFAWQMRIILSGPVTENLGASPFIYGLIWLAGPFTGMVVQPLVGAMSDKTVSPFGRRRPYLLGGAILASIALLVFPNSAGVANLIHNLTGLDLPVWSGLLVAAIMIWVIDACVNVAQGPYRALVPDVVPEEQHSMANSYISLAIGRSEEHTSELQSHLNLV
;
A
#
# COMPACT_ATOMS: atom_id res chain seq x y z
N MET A 1 5.25 33.49 23.63
CA MET A 1 6.33 33.73 22.65
C MET A 1 6.39 32.48 21.78
N SER A 2 5.75 32.52 20.62
CA SER A 2 5.79 31.42 19.66
C SER A 2 7.09 31.58 18.88
N GLU A 3 8.03 30.64 19.09
CA GLU A 3 9.10 30.45 18.14
C GLU A 3 8.46 30.10 16.79
N ASN A 4 8.52 31.03 15.85
CA ASN A 4 8.23 30.78 14.46
C ASN A 4 9.25 29.75 13.96
N ASN A 5 8.88 28.48 14.04
CA ASN A 5 9.63 27.41 13.40
C ASN A 5 9.42 27.58 11.89
N VAL A 6 10.20 28.48 11.27
CA VAL A 6 10.18 28.70 9.83
C VAL A 6 10.65 27.40 9.18
N LEU A 7 9.70 26.69 8.57
CA LEU A 7 10.01 25.46 7.83
C LEU A 7 11.04 25.79 6.76
N LYS A 8 12.11 24.98 6.69
CA LYS A 8 13.17 25.18 5.69
C LYS A 8 12.64 24.85 4.30
N HIS A 9 12.96 25.68 3.32
CA HIS A 9 12.66 25.39 1.92
C HIS A 9 13.25 24.04 1.49
N PHE A 10 12.43 23.22 0.85
CA PHE A 10 12.86 21.96 0.29
C PHE A 10 13.64 22.17 -0.99
N THR A 11 14.75 21.45 -1.11
CA THR A 11 15.51 21.34 -2.35
C THR A 11 14.85 20.33 -3.29
N THR A 12 15.15 20.41 -4.59
CA THR A 12 14.68 19.44 -5.59
C THR A 12 14.99 17.99 -5.20
N ALA A 13 16.18 17.73 -4.62
CA ALA A 13 16.57 16.39 -4.16
C ALA A 13 15.67 15.89 -3.01
N GLN A 14 15.26 16.77 -2.10
CA GLN A 14 14.34 16.42 -1.02
C GLN A 14 12.92 16.12 -1.55
N PHE A 15 12.45 16.87 -2.55
CA PHE A 15 11.18 16.56 -3.22
C PHE A 15 11.23 15.21 -3.96
N LEU A 16 12.34 14.92 -4.65
CA LEU A 16 12.53 13.62 -5.30
C LEU A 16 12.54 12.48 -4.29
N ASN A 17 13.26 12.60 -3.19
CA ASN A 17 13.25 11.57 -2.13
C ASN A 17 11.85 11.38 -1.53
N PHE A 18 11.12 12.47 -1.36
CA PHE A 18 9.74 12.44 -0.91
C PHE A 18 8.83 11.74 -1.93
N ALA A 19 8.96 12.05 -3.22
CA ALA A 19 8.21 11.40 -4.30
C ALA A 19 8.54 9.92 -4.45
N LEU A 20 9.82 9.50 -4.30
CA LEU A 20 10.24 8.10 -4.37
C LEU A 20 9.57 7.23 -3.29
N GLY A 21 9.43 7.75 -2.06
CA GLY A 21 8.72 7.02 -1.00
C GLY A 21 7.25 6.79 -1.35
N PHE A 22 6.59 7.80 -1.94
CA PHE A 22 5.20 7.66 -2.40
C PHE A 22 5.08 6.75 -3.61
N PHE A 23 6.03 6.82 -4.55
CA PHE A 23 6.12 5.92 -5.69
C PHE A 23 6.15 4.44 -5.25
N GLY A 24 6.96 4.10 -4.25
CA GLY A 24 7.02 2.73 -3.71
C GLY A 24 5.68 2.21 -3.19
N LEU A 25 4.92 3.06 -2.48
CA LEU A 25 3.58 2.71 -2.02
C LEU A 25 2.59 2.51 -3.18
N GLN A 26 2.63 3.40 -4.17
CA GLN A 26 1.77 3.31 -5.35
C GLN A 26 2.13 2.11 -6.21
N PHE A 27 3.42 1.81 -6.35
CA PHE A 27 3.89 0.63 -7.06
C PHE A 27 3.38 -0.67 -6.39
N ALA A 28 3.46 -0.77 -5.06
CA ALA A 28 2.91 -1.92 -4.34
C ALA A 28 1.39 -2.06 -4.54
N TRP A 29 0.65 -0.95 -4.53
CA TRP A 29 -0.77 -0.91 -4.83
C TRP A 29 -1.09 -1.43 -6.24
N GLN A 30 -0.36 -0.93 -7.24
CA GLN A 30 -0.57 -1.33 -8.64
C GLN A 30 -0.18 -2.80 -8.87
N MET A 31 0.93 -3.27 -8.30
CA MET A 31 1.32 -4.69 -8.40
C MET A 31 0.25 -5.61 -7.81
N ARG A 32 -0.38 -5.22 -6.68
CA ARG A 32 -1.52 -5.95 -6.12
C ARG A 32 -2.68 -6.01 -7.12
N ILE A 33 -3.01 -4.90 -7.80
CA ILE A 33 -4.10 -4.85 -8.79
C ILE A 33 -3.81 -5.81 -9.96
N ILE A 34 -2.61 -5.72 -10.55
CA ILE A 34 -2.20 -6.56 -11.68
C ILE A 34 -2.23 -8.04 -11.33
N LEU A 35 -1.70 -8.41 -10.18
CA LEU A 35 -1.59 -9.81 -9.77
C LEU A 35 -2.89 -10.39 -9.24
N SER A 36 -3.87 -9.56 -8.84
CA SER A 36 -5.09 -10.04 -8.19
C SER A 36 -5.92 -10.96 -9.10
N GLY A 37 -6.11 -10.60 -10.37
CA GLY A 37 -6.83 -11.43 -11.33
C GLY A 37 -6.18 -12.79 -11.53
N PRO A 38 -4.96 -12.82 -12.11
CA PRO A 38 -4.26 -14.08 -12.42
C PRO A 38 -4.08 -15.00 -11.21
N VAL A 39 -3.70 -14.46 -10.04
CA VAL A 39 -3.47 -15.27 -8.84
C VAL A 39 -4.77 -15.88 -8.31
N THR A 40 -5.83 -15.09 -8.18
CA THR A 40 -7.10 -15.60 -7.63
C THR A 40 -7.80 -16.54 -8.60
N GLU A 41 -7.72 -16.29 -9.90
CA GLU A 41 -8.27 -17.15 -10.94
C GLU A 41 -7.57 -18.52 -10.95
N ASN A 42 -6.24 -18.55 -10.88
CA ASN A 42 -5.47 -19.80 -10.76
C ASN A 42 -5.79 -20.58 -9.47
N LEU A 43 -6.25 -19.91 -8.43
CA LEU A 43 -6.69 -20.52 -7.18
C LEU A 43 -8.17 -20.91 -7.18
N GLY A 44 -8.86 -20.80 -8.33
CA GLY A 44 -10.23 -21.21 -8.52
C GLY A 44 -11.28 -20.22 -8.02
N ALA A 45 -10.97 -18.94 -7.94
CA ALA A 45 -11.94 -17.91 -7.59
C ALA A 45 -13.02 -17.79 -8.66
N SER A 46 -14.29 -17.88 -8.25
CA SER A 46 -15.39 -17.48 -9.14
C SER A 46 -15.43 -15.93 -9.29
N PRO A 47 -16.06 -15.41 -10.35
CA PRO A 47 -16.20 -13.95 -10.54
C PRO A 47 -16.87 -13.26 -9.34
N PHE A 48 -17.80 -13.94 -8.67
CA PHE A 48 -18.46 -13.43 -7.46
C PHE A 48 -17.47 -13.32 -6.29
N ILE A 49 -16.67 -14.35 -6.02
CA ILE A 49 -15.65 -14.35 -4.96
C ILE A 49 -14.62 -13.27 -5.25
N TYR A 50 -14.17 -13.16 -6.50
CA TYR A 50 -13.25 -12.10 -6.92
C TYR A 50 -13.83 -10.71 -6.64
N GLY A 51 -15.10 -10.47 -6.97
CA GLY A 51 -15.78 -9.22 -6.65
C GLY A 51 -15.81 -8.91 -5.15
N LEU A 52 -16.06 -9.92 -4.29
CA LEU A 52 -16.01 -9.76 -2.83
C LEU A 52 -14.59 -9.40 -2.33
N ILE A 53 -13.58 -10.03 -2.89
CA ILE A 53 -12.17 -9.72 -2.55
C ILE A 53 -11.85 -8.26 -2.92
N TRP A 54 -12.36 -7.78 -4.05
CA TRP A 54 -12.15 -6.40 -4.53
C TRP A 54 -12.78 -5.32 -3.64
N LEU A 55 -13.76 -5.66 -2.80
CA LEU A 55 -14.31 -4.73 -1.80
C LEU A 55 -13.27 -4.27 -0.76
N ALA A 56 -12.15 -5.00 -0.64
CA ALA A 56 -11.06 -4.64 0.28
C ALA A 56 -10.57 -3.20 0.07
N GLY A 57 -10.35 -2.77 -1.17
CA GLY A 57 -9.85 -1.44 -1.50
C GLY A 57 -10.76 -0.32 -1.00
N PRO A 58 -12.00 -0.22 -1.48
CA PRO A 58 -12.94 0.81 -1.03
C PRO A 58 -13.21 0.77 0.47
N PHE A 59 -13.38 -0.44 1.04
CA PHE A 59 -13.67 -0.59 2.46
C PHE A 59 -12.51 -0.12 3.33
N THR A 60 -11.30 -0.57 3.06
CA THR A 60 -10.12 -0.16 3.84
C THR A 60 -9.81 1.32 3.64
N GLY A 61 -10.01 1.89 2.45
CA GLY A 61 -9.87 3.31 2.19
C GLY A 61 -10.84 4.15 3.03
N MET A 62 -12.09 3.74 3.09
CA MET A 62 -13.13 4.43 3.83
C MET A 62 -12.96 4.34 5.36
N VAL A 63 -12.49 3.20 5.86
CA VAL A 63 -12.41 2.93 7.30
C VAL A 63 -10.99 3.19 7.84
N VAL A 64 -9.96 2.62 7.21
CA VAL A 64 -8.59 2.64 7.75
C VAL A 64 -7.96 4.03 7.64
N GLN A 65 -8.13 4.73 6.53
CA GLN A 65 -7.51 6.04 6.34
C GLN A 65 -7.94 7.08 7.40
N PRO A 66 -9.24 7.29 7.69
CA PRO A 66 -9.65 8.24 8.73
C PRO A 66 -9.20 7.82 10.13
N LEU A 67 -9.29 6.50 10.44
CA LEU A 67 -8.86 5.99 11.74
C LEU A 67 -7.37 6.22 11.97
N VAL A 68 -6.54 5.84 11.00
CA VAL A 68 -5.08 6.01 11.10
C VAL A 68 -4.70 7.49 11.05
N GLY A 69 -5.41 8.30 10.27
CA GLY A 69 -5.25 9.75 10.28
C GLY A 69 -5.40 10.30 11.70
N ALA A 70 -6.55 10.03 12.33
CA ALA A 70 -6.83 10.47 13.70
C ALA A 70 -5.86 9.89 14.75
N MET A 71 -5.43 8.65 14.59
CA MET A 71 -4.44 8.02 15.48
C MET A 71 -3.05 8.64 15.31
N SER A 72 -2.61 8.85 14.07
CA SER A 72 -1.30 9.42 13.78
C SER A 72 -1.15 10.86 14.28
N ASP A 73 -2.24 11.63 14.30
CA ASP A 73 -2.24 13.01 14.81
C ASP A 73 -2.03 13.06 16.34
N LYS A 74 -2.46 12.02 17.06
CA LYS A 74 -2.34 11.91 18.52
C LYS A 74 -1.08 11.16 18.98
N THR A 75 -0.36 10.54 18.06
CA THR A 75 0.80 9.70 18.41
C THR A 75 1.99 10.55 18.82
N VAL A 76 2.56 10.20 19.98
CA VAL A 76 3.83 10.75 20.48
C VAL A 76 4.90 9.68 20.30
N SER A 77 5.85 9.92 19.39
CA SER A 77 6.92 8.96 19.09
C SER A 77 8.26 9.70 18.88
N PRO A 78 9.39 9.10 19.32
CA PRO A 78 10.71 9.67 19.05
C PRO A 78 11.05 9.79 17.55
N PHE A 79 10.37 9.02 16.71
CA PHE A 79 10.51 9.09 15.24
C PHE A 79 9.57 10.11 14.58
N GLY A 80 8.80 10.86 15.37
CA GLY A 80 7.73 11.73 14.90
C GLY A 80 6.37 11.00 14.83
N ARG A 81 5.28 11.76 14.72
CA ARG A 81 3.91 11.24 14.86
C ARG A 81 3.45 10.36 13.69
N ARG A 82 3.90 10.63 12.45
CA ARG A 82 3.41 9.95 11.25
C ARG A 82 4.32 8.82 10.75
N ARG A 83 5.66 8.93 10.98
CA ARG A 83 6.65 7.97 10.46
C ARG A 83 6.44 6.52 10.87
N PRO A 84 6.01 6.19 12.10
CA PRO A 84 5.76 4.80 12.49
C PRO A 84 4.69 4.12 11.62
N TYR A 85 3.63 4.84 11.28
CA TYR A 85 2.55 4.33 10.43
C TYR A 85 3.02 4.14 8.99
N LEU A 86 3.82 5.07 8.46
CA LEU A 86 4.42 4.97 7.14
C LEU A 86 5.30 3.73 7.01
N LEU A 87 6.24 3.56 7.94
CA LEU A 87 7.18 2.44 7.92
C LEU A 87 6.47 1.11 8.19
N GLY A 88 5.62 1.05 9.20
CA GLY A 88 4.86 -0.15 9.54
C GLY A 88 3.95 -0.59 8.39
N GLY A 89 3.19 0.35 7.81
CA GLY A 89 2.34 0.08 6.65
C GLY A 89 3.13 -0.39 5.43
N ALA A 90 4.25 0.28 5.11
CA ALA A 90 5.08 -0.10 3.97
C ALA A 90 5.73 -1.49 4.14
N ILE A 91 6.27 -1.79 5.30
CA ILE A 91 6.91 -3.09 5.60
C ILE A 91 5.86 -4.21 5.51
N LEU A 92 4.72 -4.05 6.19
CA LEU A 92 3.66 -5.07 6.18
C LEU A 92 3.06 -5.25 4.78
N ALA A 93 2.84 -4.17 4.03
CA ALA A 93 2.39 -4.25 2.64
C ALA A 93 3.39 -5.02 1.76
N SER A 94 4.69 -4.78 1.94
CA SER A 94 5.73 -5.48 1.19
C SER A 94 5.76 -6.98 1.50
N ILE A 95 5.67 -7.35 2.78
CA ILE A 95 5.61 -8.76 3.19
C ILE A 95 4.35 -9.43 2.62
N ALA A 96 3.19 -8.78 2.75
CA ALA A 96 1.94 -9.31 2.23
C ALA A 96 1.96 -9.46 0.71
N LEU A 97 2.61 -8.51 -0.02
CA LEU A 97 2.77 -8.57 -1.46
C LEU A 97 3.67 -9.73 -1.91
N LEU A 98 4.67 -10.12 -1.11
CA LEU A 98 5.50 -11.30 -1.38
C LEU A 98 4.76 -12.61 -1.08
N VAL A 99 3.93 -12.63 -0.03
CA VAL A 99 3.13 -13.80 0.34
C VAL A 99 1.98 -14.05 -0.64
N PHE A 100 1.35 -12.99 -1.12
CA PHE A 100 0.14 -13.05 -1.94
C PHE A 100 0.25 -13.96 -3.18
N PRO A 101 1.24 -13.84 -4.08
CA PRO A 101 1.36 -14.73 -5.24
C PRO A 101 1.75 -16.15 -4.85
N ASN A 102 2.30 -16.35 -3.64
CA ASN A 102 2.71 -17.66 -3.11
C ASN A 102 1.66 -18.29 -2.18
N SER A 103 0.43 -17.82 -2.22
CA SER A 103 -0.64 -18.21 -1.28
C SER A 103 -0.91 -19.72 -1.23
N ALA A 104 -0.83 -20.43 -2.37
CA ALA A 104 -0.95 -21.88 -2.39
C ALA A 104 0.21 -22.56 -1.65
N GLY A 105 1.44 -22.08 -1.84
CA GLY A 105 2.62 -22.58 -1.14
C GLY A 105 2.54 -22.35 0.37
N VAL A 106 2.01 -21.20 0.78
CA VAL A 106 1.79 -20.89 2.21
C VAL A 106 0.73 -21.80 2.82
N ALA A 107 -0.38 -22.05 2.12
CA ALA A 107 -1.39 -23.01 2.57
C ALA A 107 -0.80 -24.42 2.75
N ASN A 108 0.00 -24.89 1.78
CA ASN A 108 0.70 -26.18 1.87
C ASN A 108 1.71 -26.21 3.04
N LEU A 109 2.43 -25.12 3.27
CA LEU A 109 3.34 -25.00 4.41
C LEU A 109 2.59 -25.12 5.74
N ILE A 110 1.45 -24.47 5.88
CA ILE A 110 0.59 -24.57 7.07
C ILE A 110 0.14 -26.02 7.26
N HIS A 111 -0.34 -26.68 6.20
CA HIS A 111 -0.71 -28.09 6.23
C HIS A 111 0.45 -28.97 6.74
N ASN A 112 1.64 -28.82 6.17
CA ASN A 112 2.83 -29.61 6.54
C ASN A 112 3.28 -29.38 7.99
N LEU A 113 3.15 -28.16 8.50
CA LEU A 113 3.58 -27.82 9.86
C LEU A 113 2.57 -28.24 10.92
N THR A 114 1.28 -28.19 10.61
CA THR A 114 0.21 -28.44 11.58
C THR A 114 -0.38 -29.84 11.49
N GLY A 115 -0.17 -30.53 10.36
CA GLY A 115 -0.82 -31.81 10.06
C GLY A 115 -2.33 -31.69 9.81
N LEU A 116 -2.86 -30.46 9.68
CA LEU A 116 -4.30 -30.24 9.43
C LEU A 116 -4.60 -30.47 7.93
N ASP A 117 -5.65 -31.26 7.67
CA ASP A 117 -6.17 -31.39 6.30
C ASP A 117 -6.89 -30.11 5.90
N LEU A 118 -6.18 -29.26 5.16
CA LEU A 118 -6.73 -28.00 4.68
C LEU A 118 -7.59 -28.23 3.43
N PRO A 119 -8.75 -27.56 3.32
CA PRO A 119 -9.58 -27.61 2.12
C PRO A 119 -8.84 -27.07 0.89
N VAL A 120 -9.24 -27.52 -0.31
CA VAL A 120 -8.67 -27.10 -1.61
C VAL A 120 -8.68 -25.57 -1.79
N TRP A 121 -9.66 -24.88 -1.21
CA TRP A 121 -9.78 -23.42 -1.28
C TRP A 121 -8.89 -22.64 -0.28
N SER A 122 -8.09 -23.33 0.54
CA SER A 122 -7.24 -22.67 1.55
C SER A 122 -6.23 -21.68 0.94
N GLY A 123 -5.66 -22.00 -0.22
CA GLY A 123 -4.80 -21.09 -0.97
C GLY A 123 -5.52 -19.79 -1.37
N LEU A 124 -6.77 -19.91 -1.82
CA LEU A 124 -7.62 -18.77 -2.17
C LEU A 124 -7.95 -17.92 -0.93
N LEU A 125 -8.20 -18.56 0.21
CA LEU A 125 -8.43 -17.84 1.47
C LEU A 125 -7.19 -17.03 1.89
N VAL A 126 -5.99 -17.64 1.82
CA VAL A 126 -4.74 -16.95 2.09
C VAL A 126 -4.58 -15.76 1.15
N ALA A 127 -4.83 -15.94 -0.15
CA ALA A 127 -4.75 -14.87 -1.14
C ALA A 127 -5.73 -13.71 -0.82
N ALA A 128 -6.98 -14.04 -0.48
CA ALA A 128 -7.98 -13.06 -0.09
C ALA A 128 -7.56 -12.26 1.15
N ILE A 129 -7.07 -12.93 2.19
CA ILE A 129 -6.56 -12.27 3.39
C ILE A 129 -5.38 -11.35 3.05
N MET A 130 -4.44 -11.81 2.21
CA MET A 130 -3.28 -10.99 1.83
C MET A 130 -3.68 -9.75 1.03
N ILE A 131 -4.65 -9.83 0.13
CA ILE A 131 -5.20 -8.67 -0.57
C ILE A 131 -5.77 -7.65 0.42
N TRP A 132 -6.57 -8.10 1.38
CA TRP A 132 -7.13 -7.22 2.43
C TRP A 132 -6.04 -6.60 3.30
N VAL A 133 -5.00 -7.36 3.64
CA VAL A 133 -3.84 -6.86 4.39
C VAL A 133 -3.06 -5.83 3.59
N ILE A 134 -2.79 -6.08 2.29
CA ILE A 134 -2.10 -5.12 1.42
C ILE A 134 -2.89 -3.82 1.36
N ASP A 135 -4.19 -3.89 1.07
CA ASP A 135 -5.05 -2.73 0.95
C ASP A 135 -5.11 -1.93 2.25
N ALA A 136 -5.26 -2.61 3.39
CA ALA A 136 -5.24 -1.95 4.69
C ALA A 136 -3.88 -1.29 4.96
N CYS A 137 -2.76 -1.98 4.74
CA CYS A 137 -1.41 -1.47 5.01
C CYS A 137 -1.03 -0.30 4.10
N VAL A 138 -1.41 -0.35 2.83
CA VAL A 138 -1.22 0.78 1.90
C VAL A 138 -2.02 1.99 2.37
N ASN A 139 -3.28 1.81 2.79
CA ASN A 139 -4.11 2.89 3.34
C ASN A 139 -3.56 3.43 4.68
N VAL A 140 -3.01 2.57 5.54
CA VAL A 140 -2.29 2.97 6.77
C VAL A 140 -1.11 3.91 6.46
N ALA A 141 -0.39 3.66 5.37
CA ALA A 141 0.76 4.47 4.97
C ALA A 141 0.35 5.74 4.20
N GLN A 142 -0.61 5.65 3.27
CA GLN A 142 -0.97 6.76 2.38
C GLN A 142 -1.58 7.96 3.11
N GLY A 143 -2.45 7.73 4.10
CA GLY A 143 -3.09 8.81 4.86
C GLY A 143 -2.06 9.72 5.53
N PRO A 144 -1.24 9.20 6.45
CA PRO A 144 -0.15 9.95 7.08
C PRO A 144 0.86 10.53 6.08
N TYR A 145 1.10 9.86 4.93
CA TYR A 145 2.03 10.36 3.93
C TYR A 145 1.55 11.67 3.30
N ARG A 146 0.30 11.71 2.84
CA ARG A 146 -0.30 12.93 2.28
C ARG A 146 -0.35 14.07 3.30
N ALA A 147 -0.66 13.73 4.55
CA ALA A 147 -0.69 14.70 5.63
C ALA A 147 0.72 15.17 6.08
N LEU A 148 1.78 14.50 5.63
CA LEU A 148 3.15 14.94 5.90
C LEU A 148 3.53 16.22 5.13
N VAL A 149 2.93 16.46 3.96
CA VAL A 149 3.22 17.66 3.14
C VAL A 149 3.01 18.95 3.96
N PRO A 150 1.83 19.23 4.53
CA PRO A 150 1.63 20.44 5.30
C PRO A 150 2.42 20.46 6.62
N ASP A 151 2.90 19.31 7.11
CA ASP A 151 3.68 19.25 8.34
C ASP A 151 5.15 19.64 8.16
N VAL A 152 5.73 19.39 6.98
CA VAL A 152 7.18 19.53 6.77
C VAL A 152 7.57 20.47 5.63
N VAL A 153 6.66 20.77 4.71
CA VAL A 153 6.91 21.64 3.55
C VAL A 153 6.30 23.01 3.82
N PRO A 154 7.03 24.12 3.55
CA PRO A 154 6.46 25.47 3.61
C PRO A 154 5.26 25.62 2.68
N GLU A 155 4.26 26.42 3.06
CA GLU A 155 3.02 26.64 2.29
C GLU A 155 3.30 27.06 0.85
N GLU A 156 4.31 27.90 0.63
CA GLU A 156 4.74 28.38 -0.69
C GLU A 156 5.16 27.26 -1.64
N GLN A 157 5.60 26.13 -1.08
CA GLN A 157 6.08 24.96 -1.82
C GLN A 157 5.09 23.79 -1.87
N HIS A 158 3.89 23.91 -1.27
CA HIS A 158 2.88 22.83 -1.28
C HIS A 158 2.45 22.42 -2.70
N SER A 159 2.29 23.39 -3.60
CA SER A 159 1.97 23.12 -5.01
C SER A 159 3.06 22.28 -5.68
N MET A 160 4.32 22.61 -5.43
CA MET A 160 5.48 21.86 -5.96
C MET A 160 5.53 20.45 -5.37
N ALA A 161 5.36 20.30 -4.05
CA ALA A 161 5.31 18.98 -3.40
C ALA A 161 4.21 18.08 -3.99
N ASN A 162 3.01 18.62 -4.17
CA ASN A 162 1.89 17.89 -4.77
C ASN A 162 2.15 17.53 -6.24
N SER A 163 2.85 18.38 -7.00
CA SER A 163 3.25 18.08 -8.37
C SER A 163 4.22 16.89 -8.44
N TYR A 164 5.22 16.83 -7.56
CA TYR A 164 6.14 15.68 -7.47
C TYR A 164 5.43 14.39 -7.07
N ILE A 165 4.48 14.45 -6.12
CA ILE A 165 3.65 13.30 -5.74
C ILE A 165 2.80 12.82 -6.93
N SER A 166 2.14 13.73 -7.63
CA SER A 166 1.32 13.40 -8.80
C SER A 166 2.15 12.76 -9.92
N LEU A 167 3.38 13.23 -10.11
CA LEU A 167 4.31 12.66 -11.07
C LEU A 167 4.75 11.25 -10.68
N ALA A 168 4.94 10.99 -9.38
CA ALA A 168 5.23 9.65 -8.86
C ALA A 168 4.05 8.68 -9.06
N ILE A 169 2.81 9.14 -8.91
CA ILE A 169 1.61 8.35 -9.18
C ILE A 169 1.54 8.00 -10.68
N GLY A 170 1.61 9.00 -11.56
CA GLY A 170 1.53 8.79 -13.01
C GLY A 170 2.60 7.84 -13.53
N ARG A 171 3.84 7.98 -13.06
CA ARG A 171 4.94 7.05 -13.41
C ARG A 171 4.69 5.63 -12.91
N SER A 172 4.13 5.47 -11.71
CA SER A 172 3.75 4.17 -11.19
C SER A 172 2.69 3.48 -12.07
N GLU A 173 1.67 4.22 -12.48
CA GLU A 173 0.60 3.71 -13.34
C GLU A 173 1.10 3.35 -14.75
N GLU A 174 1.99 4.16 -15.33
CA GLU A 174 2.59 3.91 -16.64
C GLU A 174 3.37 2.60 -16.65
N HIS A 175 4.29 2.39 -15.70
CA HIS A 175 5.09 1.17 -15.61
C HIS A 175 4.24 -0.08 -15.35
N THR A 176 3.17 0.04 -14.58
CA THR A 176 2.30 -1.10 -14.30
C THR A 176 1.39 -1.44 -15.47
N SER A 177 0.95 -0.46 -16.26
CA SER A 177 0.18 -0.70 -17.48
C SER A 177 1.02 -1.40 -18.56
N GLU A 178 2.30 -1.06 -18.68
CA GLU A 178 3.24 -1.77 -19.54
C GLU A 178 3.40 -3.24 -19.13
N LEU A 179 3.62 -3.50 -17.84
CA LEU A 179 3.70 -4.86 -17.29
C LEU A 179 2.43 -5.67 -17.55
N GLN A 180 1.26 -5.06 -17.37
CA GLN A 180 -0.02 -5.71 -17.63
C GLN A 180 -0.21 -6.04 -19.11
N SER A 181 0.22 -5.17 -20.02
CA SER A 181 0.17 -5.43 -21.46
C SER A 181 1.03 -6.62 -21.85
N HIS A 182 2.21 -6.77 -21.26
CA HIS A 182 3.09 -7.93 -21.47
C HIS A 182 2.51 -9.22 -20.92
N LEU A 183 1.84 -9.20 -19.78
CA LEU A 183 1.18 -10.36 -19.19
C LEU A 183 -0.04 -10.84 -20.00
N ASN A 184 -0.76 -9.92 -20.65
CA ASN A 184 -1.93 -10.23 -21.49
C ASN A 184 -1.55 -10.71 -22.90
N LEU A 185 -0.29 -10.62 -23.29
CA LEU A 185 0.24 -11.10 -24.60
C LEU A 185 0.74 -12.55 -24.55
N VAL A 186 0.73 -13.20 -23.38
CA VAL A 186 1.05 -14.59 -23.14
C VAL A 186 -0.19 -15.41 -22.84
#